data_9a4761917c53d47721d3ad51a7be96a1
#
_entry.id   9a4761917c53d47721d3ad51a7be96a1
#
_cell.length_a   1.000
_cell.length_b   1.000
_cell.length_c   1.000
_cell.angle_alpha   90.00
_cell.angle_beta   90.00
_cell.angle_gamma   90.00
#
_symmetry.space_group_name_H-M   'P 1'
#
loop_
_entity.id
_entity.type
_entity.pdbx_description
1 polymer ?
#
loop_
_entity_poly.entity_id
_entity_poly.type
_entity_poly.pdbx_seq_one_letter_code
_entity_poly.pdbx_strand_id
1 'polypeptide(L)'
;MTTVHPGTGAPADAAAPQVLGPAPVPGRLARGIRTPDGERFLADLAGTRVRQNGCAAAAYAALYANVDVITAYPIRPYTAIMMNLAQFIADGLLDAEYIHADGEHSQFSAAFGAGSCGARAFTGSSGVGVTYGYEMYSIISGARIPIQMSIADRTLDPPGDFGSEHTDALCTRDMGWLLGWAATPQEVFDKSLIAYAIGEDPRVLLPQMVVQDGYFVSHIAGEVDMPSAEQVDAYLPPYQLPFPLDPRHPVSHGPQIHPEQGPPLQLERARAMEDAIPIIREKTDEFAEQFGRRYPHFVEEYMLDDAEMAIVISGGHAVTCRAAVRRLREQGIKIGMARLLWIRPFPTEDLQRALRGVKVAGVVETNLGLGGASYGGILSLDVTTALYQASGERPLVTSFMAGLGGETVPVSEFEWMAAKLGQALERGSVEKATHWVGFE
;
A
#
# COMPACT_ATOMS: atom_id res chain seq x y z
N MET A 1 -20.16 48.53 -13.68
CA MET A 1 -18.84 49.17 -13.51
C MET A 1 -18.75 49.67 -12.06
N THR A 2 -18.12 48.93 -11.19
CA THR A 2 -17.76 49.37 -9.84
C THR A 2 -16.38 48.80 -9.57
N THR A 3 -15.42 49.68 -9.59
CA THR A 3 -14.00 49.42 -9.33
C THR A 3 -13.79 49.08 -7.86
N VAL A 4 -13.22 47.91 -7.59
CA VAL A 4 -12.72 47.55 -6.27
C VAL A 4 -11.22 47.92 -6.22
N HIS A 5 -10.88 48.79 -5.32
CA HIS A 5 -9.51 49.18 -5.00
C HIS A 5 -8.80 48.04 -4.23
N PRO A 6 -7.51 47.78 -4.48
CA PRO A 6 -6.73 46.88 -3.65
C PRO A 6 -6.28 47.64 -2.38
N GLY A 7 -6.77 47.20 -1.24
CA GLY A 7 -6.40 47.72 0.08
C GLY A 7 -5.38 46.81 0.76
N THR A 8 -4.18 47.34 0.86
CA THR A 8 -3.18 47.36 1.95
C THR A 8 -2.95 46.10 2.79
N GLY A 9 -1.72 45.57 2.66
CA GLY A 9 -0.83 45.10 3.70
C GLY A 9 -1.40 44.17 4.79
N ALA A 10 -1.14 42.88 4.66
CA ALA A 10 -1.17 41.98 5.81
C ALA A 10 0.00 42.37 6.77
N PRO A 11 -0.21 42.35 8.10
CA PRO A 11 0.89 42.53 9.04
C PRO A 11 1.83 41.32 8.96
N ALA A 12 3.11 41.59 8.68
CA ALA A 12 4.19 40.67 8.94
C ALA A 12 4.30 40.47 10.47
N ASP A 13 4.62 39.24 10.89
CA ASP A 13 4.77 38.76 12.26
C ASP A 13 3.48 38.22 12.94
N ALA A 14 2.82 37.25 12.32
CA ALA A 14 2.15 36.20 13.09
C ALA A 14 3.14 35.05 13.28
N ALA A 15 3.70 34.92 14.48
CA ALA A 15 4.44 33.69 14.87
C ALA A 15 3.61 32.48 14.52
N ALA A 16 4.22 31.50 13.83
CA ALA A 16 3.54 30.24 13.51
C ALA A 16 2.85 29.71 14.79
N PRO A 17 1.57 29.31 14.71
CA PRO A 17 0.88 28.82 15.89
C PRO A 17 1.66 27.63 16.46
N GLN A 18 2.06 27.72 17.72
CA GLN A 18 2.61 26.58 18.44
C GLN A 18 1.56 25.47 18.39
N VAL A 19 1.89 24.37 17.71
CA VAL A 19 1.05 23.15 17.71
C VAL A 19 1.05 22.62 19.14
N LEU A 20 0.03 23.00 19.91
CA LEU A 20 -0.20 22.39 21.22
C LEU A 20 -0.68 20.98 20.96
N GLY A 21 0.11 20.00 21.32
CA GLY A 21 -0.31 18.60 21.29
C GLY A 21 -1.67 18.41 21.99
N PRO A 22 -2.47 17.41 21.61
CA PRO A 22 -3.77 17.15 22.21
C PRO A 22 -3.64 17.01 23.73
N ALA A 23 -4.65 17.49 24.47
CA ALA A 23 -4.68 17.35 25.91
C ALA A 23 -4.68 15.86 26.28
N PRO A 24 -3.87 15.41 27.26
CA PRO A 24 -3.85 14.03 27.66
C PRO A 24 -5.24 13.59 28.14
N VAL A 25 -5.69 12.44 27.64
CA VAL A 25 -6.91 11.80 28.12
C VAL A 25 -6.62 11.25 29.52
N PRO A 26 -7.45 11.54 30.55
CA PRO A 26 -7.22 11.02 31.90
C PRO A 26 -7.11 9.49 31.89
N GLY A 27 -6.02 8.97 32.46
CA GLY A 27 -5.76 7.53 32.56
C GLY A 27 -5.04 6.88 31.39
N ARG A 28 -4.73 7.64 30.32
CA ARG A 28 -3.89 7.18 29.20
C ARG A 28 -2.49 7.76 29.24
N LEU A 29 -1.55 6.99 28.69
CA LEU A 29 -0.19 7.48 28.45
C LEU A 29 -0.20 8.64 27.44
N ALA A 30 0.77 9.54 27.56
CA ALA A 30 0.97 10.56 26.53
C ALA A 30 1.33 9.88 25.20
N ARG A 31 0.94 10.50 24.09
CA ARG A 31 1.25 9.96 22.75
C ARG A 31 2.74 9.69 22.59
N GLY A 32 3.05 8.58 21.95
CA GLY A 32 4.40 8.11 21.75
C GLY A 32 5.04 7.42 22.96
N ILE A 33 4.36 7.36 24.10
CA ILE A 33 4.83 6.62 25.27
C ILE A 33 4.26 5.20 25.21
N ARG A 34 5.14 4.21 25.26
CA ARG A 34 4.77 2.79 25.31
C ARG A 34 4.41 2.36 26.72
N THR A 35 3.65 1.30 26.82
CA THR A 35 3.43 0.65 28.14
C THR A 35 4.73 0.03 28.65
N PRO A 36 4.96 -0.07 29.97
CA PRO A 36 6.15 -0.74 30.49
C PRO A 36 6.27 -2.21 30.08
N ASP A 37 5.14 -2.91 29.92
CA ASP A 37 5.11 -4.29 29.46
C ASP A 37 5.42 -4.38 27.95
N GLY A 38 4.92 -3.44 27.16
CA GLY A 38 5.24 -3.31 25.75
C GLY A 38 6.72 -3.01 25.52
N GLU A 39 7.33 -2.11 26.27
CA GLU A 39 8.77 -1.83 26.20
C GLU A 39 9.60 -3.08 26.47
N ARG A 40 9.30 -3.82 27.53
CA ARG A 40 10.00 -5.08 27.86
C ARG A 40 9.83 -6.11 26.76
N PHE A 41 8.61 -6.30 26.27
CA PHE A 41 8.31 -7.26 25.21
C PHE A 41 9.08 -6.95 23.93
N LEU A 42 9.13 -5.68 23.51
CA LEU A 42 9.87 -5.27 22.33
C LEU A 42 11.38 -5.35 22.53
N ALA A 43 11.88 -5.11 23.75
CA ALA A 43 13.30 -5.30 24.08
C ALA A 43 13.72 -6.77 23.99
N ASP A 44 12.86 -7.71 24.42
CA ASP A 44 13.11 -9.15 24.31
C ASP A 44 13.10 -9.62 22.83
N LEU A 45 12.36 -8.94 21.95
CA LEU A 45 12.31 -9.23 20.53
C LEU A 45 13.48 -8.61 19.74
N ALA A 46 14.08 -7.55 20.25
CA ALA A 46 15.09 -6.77 19.53
C ALA A 46 16.25 -7.62 19.01
N GLY A 47 16.53 -7.53 17.71
CA GLY A 47 17.60 -8.29 17.06
C GLY A 47 17.31 -9.78 16.90
N THR A 48 16.12 -10.25 17.25
CA THR A 48 15.70 -11.65 17.03
C THR A 48 15.10 -11.84 15.64
N ARG A 49 15.10 -13.09 15.19
CA ARG A 49 14.37 -13.53 14.01
C ARG A 49 13.23 -14.44 14.44
N VAL A 50 12.03 -14.00 14.20
CA VAL A 50 10.82 -14.74 14.56
C VAL A 50 10.13 -15.32 13.32
N ARG A 51 9.43 -16.42 13.49
CA ARG A 51 8.64 -17.02 12.41
C ARG A 51 7.18 -16.57 12.54
N GLN A 52 6.75 -15.69 11.64
CA GLN A 52 5.40 -15.10 11.64
C GLN A 52 4.79 -15.13 10.24
N ASN A 53 3.45 -15.15 10.16
CA ASN A 53 2.76 -14.93 8.92
C ASN A 53 2.51 -13.43 8.68
N GLY A 54 2.03 -13.06 7.47
CA GLY A 54 1.82 -11.66 7.12
C GLY A 54 0.79 -10.94 8.00
N CYS A 55 -0.26 -11.61 8.46
CA CYS A 55 -1.23 -11.01 9.38
C CYS A 55 -0.59 -10.67 10.73
N ALA A 56 0.19 -11.57 11.30
CA ALA A 56 0.94 -11.29 12.52
C ALA A 56 1.96 -10.17 12.29
N ALA A 57 2.68 -10.19 11.17
CA ALA A 57 3.65 -9.16 10.80
C ALA A 57 3.01 -7.76 10.74
N ALA A 58 1.81 -7.62 10.16
CA ALA A 58 1.05 -6.37 10.15
C ALA A 58 0.67 -5.89 11.56
N ALA A 59 0.23 -6.82 12.41
CA ALA A 59 -0.10 -6.50 13.80
C ALA A 59 1.14 -6.08 14.61
N TYR A 60 2.27 -6.76 14.42
CA TYR A 60 3.55 -6.34 15.00
C TYR A 60 3.98 -4.94 14.53
N ALA A 61 3.83 -4.64 13.23
CA ALA A 61 4.15 -3.31 12.73
C ALA A 61 3.30 -2.22 13.40
N ALA A 62 2.00 -2.46 13.62
CA ALA A 62 1.13 -1.54 14.35
C ALA A 62 1.52 -1.39 15.83
N LEU A 63 1.95 -2.49 16.49
CA LEU A 63 2.51 -2.46 17.85
C LEU A 63 3.80 -1.62 17.90
N TYR A 64 4.72 -1.83 16.97
CA TYR A 64 5.96 -1.07 16.86
C TYR A 64 5.71 0.41 16.53
N ALA A 65 4.74 0.71 15.67
CA ALA A 65 4.30 2.07 15.37
C ALA A 65 3.60 2.76 16.55
N ASN A 66 3.29 2.01 17.61
CA ASN A 66 2.60 2.50 18.80
C ASN A 66 1.31 3.26 18.44
N VAL A 67 0.40 2.57 17.73
CA VAL A 67 -0.87 3.16 17.28
C VAL A 67 -1.78 3.55 18.44
N ASP A 68 -2.49 4.67 18.32
CA ASP A 68 -3.38 5.19 19.36
C ASP A 68 -4.79 4.58 19.27
N VAL A 69 -5.26 4.28 18.06
CA VAL A 69 -6.62 3.78 17.81
C VAL A 69 -6.62 2.70 16.75
N ILE A 70 -7.29 1.61 17.04
CA ILE A 70 -7.55 0.50 16.14
C ILE A 70 -9.06 0.41 15.92
N THR A 71 -9.47 0.43 14.65
CA THR A 71 -10.87 0.19 14.30
C THR A 71 -10.99 -1.10 13.50
N ALA A 72 -11.92 -1.97 13.86
CA ALA A 72 -11.99 -3.31 13.32
C ALA A 72 -13.41 -3.83 13.15
N TYR A 73 -13.61 -4.64 12.11
CA TYR A 73 -14.75 -5.50 11.90
C TYR A 73 -14.26 -6.85 11.35
N PRO A 74 -14.77 -8.00 11.83
CA PRO A 74 -14.22 -9.31 11.49
C PRO A 74 -14.57 -9.74 10.07
N ILE A 75 -13.57 -9.86 9.22
CA ILE A 75 -13.65 -10.44 7.88
C ILE A 75 -12.35 -11.18 7.56
N ARG A 76 -12.43 -12.40 7.00
CA ARG A 76 -11.24 -13.19 6.63
C ARG A 76 -10.65 -12.70 5.31
N PRO A 77 -9.30 -12.68 5.17
CA PRO A 77 -8.24 -13.07 6.12
C PRO A 77 -7.90 -12.01 7.21
N TYR A 78 -8.34 -10.75 7.11
CA TYR A 78 -8.02 -9.65 8.02
C TYR A 78 -8.28 -9.97 9.51
N THR A 79 -9.28 -10.82 9.82
CA THR A 79 -9.60 -11.20 11.21
C THR A 79 -8.37 -11.63 12.02
N ALA A 80 -7.37 -12.26 11.38
CA ALA A 80 -6.16 -12.69 12.08
C ALA A 80 -5.31 -11.47 12.54
N ILE A 81 -5.30 -10.36 11.80
CA ILE A 81 -4.63 -9.11 12.23
C ILE A 81 -5.33 -8.54 13.46
N MET A 82 -6.67 -8.39 13.38
CA MET A 82 -7.44 -7.82 14.48
C MET A 82 -7.33 -8.64 15.77
N MET A 83 -7.27 -9.98 15.67
CA MET A 83 -7.10 -10.86 16.83
C MET A 83 -5.73 -10.65 17.51
N ASN A 84 -4.64 -10.55 16.73
CA ASN A 84 -3.32 -10.25 17.30
C ASN A 84 -3.29 -8.89 18.00
N LEU A 85 -3.89 -7.85 17.40
CA LEU A 85 -3.95 -6.51 17.99
C LEU A 85 -4.78 -6.50 19.29
N ALA A 86 -5.93 -7.16 19.30
CA ALA A 86 -6.75 -7.31 20.50
C ALA A 86 -5.98 -8.04 21.62
N GLN A 87 -5.17 -9.05 21.26
CA GLN A 87 -4.33 -9.76 22.23
C GLN A 87 -3.22 -8.86 22.79
N PHE A 88 -2.55 -8.06 21.96
CA PHE A 88 -1.52 -7.12 22.45
C PHE A 88 -2.09 -6.10 23.46
N ILE A 89 -3.33 -5.65 23.23
CA ILE A 89 -4.01 -4.76 24.18
C ILE A 89 -4.38 -5.51 25.46
N ALA A 90 -4.94 -6.71 25.36
CA ALA A 90 -5.33 -7.54 26.51
C ALA A 90 -4.12 -7.93 27.37
N ASP A 91 -2.96 -8.13 26.77
CA ASP A 91 -1.70 -8.43 27.47
C ASP A 91 -1.00 -7.16 28.01
N GLY A 92 -1.58 -5.98 27.79
CA GLY A 92 -1.02 -4.71 28.24
C GLY A 92 0.22 -4.25 27.44
N LEU A 93 0.47 -4.83 26.28
CA LEU A 93 1.63 -4.49 25.43
C LEU A 93 1.40 -3.21 24.61
N LEU A 94 0.14 -2.87 24.33
CA LEU A 94 -0.26 -1.71 23.54
C LEU A 94 -1.37 -0.94 24.25
N ASP A 95 -1.16 0.37 24.47
CA ASP A 95 -2.18 1.28 25.02
C ASP A 95 -2.94 1.97 23.86
N ALA A 96 -3.81 1.22 23.20
CA ALA A 96 -4.63 1.71 22.11
C ALA A 96 -6.13 1.55 22.41
N GLU A 97 -6.94 2.48 21.90
CA GLU A 97 -8.39 2.30 21.87
C GLU A 97 -8.75 1.29 20.77
N TYR A 98 -9.46 0.23 21.15
CA TYR A 98 -9.93 -0.78 20.21
C TYR A 98 -11.43 -0.63 19.98
N ILE A 99 -11.80 -0.15 18.78
CA ILE A 99 -13.19 0.08 18.39
C ILE A 99 -13.67 -1.08 17.53
N HIS A 100 -14.55 -1.91 18.08
CA HIS A 100 -15.23 -2.96 17.33
C HIS A 100 -16.49 -2.37 16.69
N ALA A 101 -16.45 -2.18 15.37
CA ALA A 101 -17.56 -1.61 14.60
C ALA A 101 -18.63 -2.65 14.26
N ASP A 102 -19.76 -2.21 13.76
CA ASP A 102 -20.87 -3.04 13.25
C ASP A 102 -20.77 -3.35 11.75
N GLY A 103 -19.78 -2.78 11.07
CA GLY A 103 -19.46 -2.98 9.66
C GLY A 103 -18.31 -2.09 9.21
N GLU A 104 -17.77 -2.36 8.02
CA GLU A 104 -16.56 -1.67 7.54
C GLU A 104 -16.79 -0.18 7.25
N HIS A 105 -17.99 0.22 6.85
CA HIS A 105 -18.29 1.63 6.68
C HIS A 105 -18.15 2.39 8.01
N SER A 106 -18.75 1.87 9.10
CA SER A 106 -18.62 2.45 10.45
C SER A 106 -17.19 2.36 10.97
N GLN A 107 -16.48 1.26 10.66
CA GLN A 107 -15.08 1.06 11.01
C GLN A 107 -14.20 2.18 10.42
N PHE A 108 -14.33 2.47 9.12
CA PHE A 108 -13.53 3.51 8.46
C PHE A 108 -13.97 4.92 8.89
N SER A 109 -15.26 5.12 9.18
CA SER A 109 -15.76 6.37 9.75
C SER A 109 -15.16 6.65 11.12
N ALA A 110 -15.04 5.63 11.98
CA ALA A 110 -14.40 5.74 13.29
C ALA A 110 -12.88 6.03 13.16
N ALA A 111 -12.19 5.36 12.21
CA ALA A 111 -10.79 5.64 11.91
C ALA A 111 -10.58 7.09 11.43
N PHE A 112 -11.49 7.59 10.57
CA PHE A 112 -11.49 8.99 10.13
C PHE A 112 -11.64 9.96 11.31
N GLY A 113 -12.59 9.71 12.20
CA GLY A 113 -12.79 10.52 13.40
C GLY A 113 -11.55 10.54 14.30
N ALA A 114 -10.95 9.39 14.55
CA ALA A 114 -9.72 9.27 15.34
C ALA A 114 -8.55 9.99 14.69
N GLY A 115 -8.30 9.74 13.41
CA GLY A 115 -7.23 10.40 12.65
C GLY A 115 -7.43 11.92 12.58
N SER A 116 -8.67 12.38 12.41
CA SER A 116 -9.00 13.82 12.42
C SER A 116 -8.67 14.52 13.75
N CYS A 117 -8.70 13.80 14.85
CA CYS A 117 -8.22 14.29 16.16
C CYS A 117 -6.71 14.15 16.33
N GLY A 118 -5.98 13.70 15.29
CA GLY A 118 -4.53 13.53 15.28
C GLY A 118 -4.07 12.23 15.92
N ALA A 119 -4.90 11.19 16.07
CA ALA A 119 -4.47 9.87 16.48
C ALA A 119 -3.74 9.16 15.34
N ARG A 120 -2.69 8.38 15.65
CA ARG A 120 -2.15 7.38 14.73
C ARG A 120 -3.14 6.23 14.68
N ALA A 121 -3.93 6.18 13.61
CA ALA A 121 -5.01 5.21 13.46
C ALA A 121 -4.61 4.04 12.56
N PHE A 122 -5.04 2.85 12.96
CA PHE A 122 -4.91 1.62 12.19
C PHE A 122 -6.28 1.02 11.91
N THR A 123 -6.46 0.53 10.70
CA THR A 123 -7.65 -0.21 10.26
C THR A 123 -7.27 -1.30 9.27
N GLY A 124 -8.21 -2.09 8.82
CA GLY A 124 -7.98 -3.07 7.77
C GLY A 124 -9.25 -3.79 7.35
N SER A 125 -9.20 -4.48 6.22
CA SER A 125 -10.31 -5.28 5.72
C SER A 125 -9.84 -6.31 4.68
N SER A 126 -10.78 -6.98 4.03
CA SER A 126 -10.59 -7.98 2.99
C SER A 126 -11.82 -8.07 2.11
N GLY A 127 -11.65 -8.39 0.82
CA GLY A 127 -12.76 -8.72 -0.08
C GLY A 127 -13.88 -7.67 -0.11
N VAL A 128 -15.10 -8.13 0.05
CA VAL A 128 -16.30 -7.26 0.03
C VAL A 128 -16.32 -6.22 1.15
N GLY A 129 -15.60 -6.41 2.23
CA GLY A 129 -15.47 -5.41 3.29
C GLY A 129 -14.70 -4.18 2.83
N VAL A 130 -13.70 -4.34 1.95
CA VAL A 130 -13.01 -3.23 1.30
C VAL A 130 -14.00 -2.39 0.49
N THR A 131 -14.87 -3.03 -0.27
CA THR A 131 -15.87 -2.33 -1.09
C THR A 131 -17.03 -1.77 -0.27
N TYR A 132 -17.39 -2.39 0.86
CA TYR A 132 -18.47 -1.89 1.73
C TYR A 132 -18.14 -0.52 2.36
N GLY A 133 -16.87 -0.25 2.63
CA GLY A 133 -16.41 1.05 3.15
C GLY A 133 -16.07 2.09 2.08
N TYR A 134 -16.44 1.89 0.81
CA TYR A 134 -15.94 2.64 -0.35
C TYR A 134 -16.12 4.15 -0.25
N GLU A 135 -17.25 4.63 0.30
CA GLU A 135 -17.53 6.07 0.49
C GLU A 135 -16.41 6.76 1.29
N MET A 136 -15.89 6.08 2.33
CA MET A 136 -14.94 6.69 3.25
C MET A 136 -13.56 6.94 2.63
N TYR A 137 -13.18 6.22 1.60
CA TYR A 137 -11.85 6.39 0.99
C TYR A 137 -11.64 7.80 0.44
N SER A 138 -12.61 8.32 -0.31
CA SER A 138 -12.52 9.67 -0.87
C SER A 138 -12.62 10.76 0.20
N ILE A 139 -13.37 10.52 1.27
CA ILE A 139 -13.51 11.45 2.40
C ILE A 139 -12.18 11.55 3.14
N ILE A 140 -11.59 10.42 3.51
CA ILE A 140 -10.33 10.36 4.27
C ILE A 140 -9.17 10.98 3.48
N SER A 141 -9.02 10.61 2.21
CA SER A 141 -7.96 11.17 1.35
C SER A 141 -8.19 12.65 1.04
N GLY A 142 -9.45 13.06 0.85
CA GLY A 142 -9.84 14.44 0.61
C GLY A 142 -9.58 15.37 1.81
N ALA A 143 -9.73 14.84 3.01
CA ALA A 143 -9.41 15.54 4.25
C ALA A 143 -7.90 15.50 4.60
N ARG A 144 -7.07 14.78 3.83
CA ARG A 144 -5.62 14.66 4.06
C ARG A 144 -5.30 14.09 5.45
N ILE A 145 -6.03 13.04 5.86
CA ILE A 145 -5.85 12.37 7.15
C ILE A 145 -5.09 11.05 6.93
N PRO A 146 -3.83 10.94 7.38
CA PRO A 146 -3.07 9.71 7.32
C PRO A 146 -3.69 8.64 8.23
N ILE A 147 -4.08 7.55 7.63
CA ILE A 147 -4.57 6.35 8.33
C ILE A 147 -3.94 5.16 7.63
N GLN A 148 -3.39 4.22 8.37
CA GLN A 148 -2.91 3.00 7.76
C GLN A 148 -4.02 1.95 7.72
N MET A 149 -4.23 1.40 6.53
CA MET A 149 -5.11 0.27 6.28
C MET A 149 -4.29 -0.94 5.83
N SER A 150 -4.40 -2.06 6.53
CA SER A 150 -3.85 -3.33 6.07
C SER A 150 -4.93 -4.13 5.35
N ILE A 151 -4.68 -4.48 4.10
CA ILE A 151 -5.57 -5.34 3.30
C ILE A 151 -4.91 -6.71 3.17
N ALA A 152 -5.54 -7.75 3.73
CA ALA A 152 -5.24 -9.12 3.35
C ALA A 152 -6.25 -9.49 2.26
N ASP A 153 -5.83 -9.37 1.00
CA ASP A 153 -6.73 -9.41 -0.14
C ASP A 153 -7.51 -10.72 -0.26
N ARG A 154 -8.67 -10.63 -0.90
CA ARG A 154 -9.58 -11.75 -1.13
C ARG A 154 -10.50 -11.43 -2.32
N THR A 155 -11.01 -12.51 -2.95
CA THR A 155 -12.04 -12.39 -3.99
C THR A 155 -13.22 -11.52 -3.58
N LEU A 156 -13.82 -10.83 -4.55
CA LEU A 156 -15.11 -10.18 -4.39
C LEU A 156 -16.23 -11.17 -4.68
N ASP A 157 -17.23 -11.22 -3.80
CA ASP A 157 -18.42 -12.06 -3.96
C ASP A 157 -19.41 -11.47 -4.99
N PRO A 158 -20.17 -12.28 -5.71
CA PRO A 158 -19.99 -13.66 -6.05
C PRO A 158 -18.93 -13.91 -7.17
N PRO A 159 -18.31 -15.08 -7.26
CA PRO A 159 -18.45 -16.24 -6.37
C PRO A 159 -17.78 -16.01 -5.02
N GLY A 160 -18.41 -16.51 -3.94
CA GLY A 160 -17.87 -16.44 -2.58
C GLY A 160 -16.71 -17.39 -2.39
N ASP A 161 -15.51 -16.84 -2.24
CA ASP A 161 -14.27 -17.55 -2.04
C ASP A 161 -13.41 -16.83 -0.99
N PHE A 162 -12.48 -17.55 -0.37
CA PHE A 162 -11.51 -16.99 0.58
C PHE A 162 -10.09 -16.88 -0.02
N GLY A 163 -9.94 -17.22 -1.30
CA GLY A 163 -8.69 -17.16 -2.01
C GLY A 163 -8.22 -15.74 -2.30
N SER A 164 -6.92 -15.59 -2.49
CA SER A 164 -6.30 -14.30 -2.82
C SER A 164 -6.76 -13.81 -4.19
N GLU A 165 -7.14 -12.56 -4.26
CA GLU A 165 -7.39 -11.85 -5.51
C GLU A 165 -7.26 -10.35 -5.28
N HIS A 166 -6.46 -9.67 -6.11
CA HIS A 166 -6.12 -8.26 -5.93
C HIS A 166 -7.26 -7.29 -6.28
N THR A 167 -8.40 -7.79 -6.77
CA THR A 167 -9.52 -6.94 -7.25
C THR A 167 -10.09 -6.05 -6.15
N ASP A 168 -10.16 -6.53 -4.90
CA ASP A 168 -10.69 -5.78 -3.76
C ASP A 168 -9.85 -4.52 -3.46
N ALA A 169 -8.52 -4.64 -3.45
CA ALA A 169 -7.62 -3.51 -3.24
C ALA A 169 -7.54 -2.62 -4.50
N LEU A 170 -7.46 -3.21 -5.70
CA LEU A 170 -7.32 -2.46 -6.94
C LEU A 170 -8.55 -1.65 -7.31
N CYS A 171 -9.76 -2.03 -6.85
CA CYS A 171 -10.95 -1.21 -7.08
C CYS A 171 -10.91 0.13 -6.34
N THR A 172 -10.04 0.29 -5.33
CA THR A 172 -9.85 1.54 -4.56
C THR A 172 -8.73 2.43 -5.09
N ARG A 173 -7.97 1.99 -6.09
CA ARG A 173 -6.73 2.64 -6.55
C ARG A 173 -6.87 4.11 -6.94
N ASP A 174 -8.07 4.55 -7.32
CA ASP A 174 -8.32 5.92 -7.78
C ASP A 174 -8.91 6.82 -6.66
N MET A 175 -8.92 6.33 -5.41
CA MET A 175 -9.51 7.03 -4.26
C MET A 175 -8.54 7.95 -3.52
N GLY A 176 -7.31 8.15 -4.01
CA GLY A 176 -6.33 9.08 -3.43
C GLY A 176 -5.57 8.53 -2.22
N TRP A 177 -5.47 7.20 -2.10
CA TRP A 177 -4.65 6.50 -1.12
C TRP A 177 -3.33 6.06 -1.72
N LEU A 178 -2.26 6.08 -0.93
CA LEU A 178 -1.04 5.37 -1.29
C LEU A 178 -1.33 3.87 -1.26
N LEU A 179 -0.95 3.14 -2.30
CA LEU A 179 -1.28 1.72 -2.43
C LEU A 179 -0.04 0.91 -2.77
N GLY A 180 0.41 0.10 -1.80
CA GLY A 180 1.61 -0.72 -1.93
C GLY A 180 1.37 -2.19 -1.61
N TRP A 181 2.06 -3.10 -2.33
CA TRP A 181 2.01 -4.55 -2.14
C TRP A 181 3.25 -5.10 -1.46
N ALA A 182 3.04 -6.06 -0.57
CA ALA A 182 4.06 -6.86 0.07
C ALA A 182 3.98 -8.32 -0.40
N ALA A 183 5.13 -8.95 -0.65
CA ALA A 183 5.21 -10.33 -1.15
C ALA A 183 5.65 -11.34 -0.08
N THR A 184 6.07 -10.89 1.08
CA THR A 184 6.53 -11.73 2.20
C THR A 184 6.12 -11.14 3.53
N PRO A 185 6.06 -11.93 4.64
CA PRO A 185 5.78 -11.40 5.97
C PRO A 185 6.77 -10.30 6.41
N GLN A 186 8.06 -10.41 6.08
CA GLN A 186 9.03 -9.36 6.34
C GLN A 186 8.66 -8.06 5.62
N GLU A 187 8.28 -8.16 4.35
CA GLU A 187 7.86 -6.97 3.60
C GLU A 187 6.57 -6.36 4.15
N VAL A 188 5.64 -7.16 4.67
CA VAL A 188 4.43 -6.64 5.33
C VAL A 188 4.80 -5.78 6.54
N PHE A 189 5.69 -6.29 7.41
CA PHE A 189 6.18 -5.55 8.56
C PHE A 189 6.88 -4.26 8.16
N ASP A 190 7.89 -4.36 7.30
CA ASP A 190 8.75 -3.24 6.91
C ASP A 190 7.98 -2.18 6.11
N LYS A 191 7.17 -2.62 5.14
CA LYS A 191 6.35 -1.71 4.32
C LYS A 191 5.29 -0.99 5.14
N SER A 192 4.76 -1.59 6.20
CA SER A 192 3.84 -0.92 7.11
C SER A 192 4.53 0.25 7.83
N LEU A 193 5.75 0.07 8.32
CA LEU A 193 6.52 1.17 8.93
C LEU A 193 6.87 2.26 7.92
N ILE A 194 7.31 1.86 6.72
CA ILE A 194 7.63 2.80 5.62
C ILE A 194 6.36 3.58 5.22
N ALA A 195 5.20 2.92 5.11
CA ALA A 195 3.95 3.56 4.74
C ALA A 195 3.50 4.61 5.77
N TYR A 196 3.64 4.34 7.07
CA TYR A 196 3.42 5.35 8.10
C TYR A 196 4.34 6.56 7.91
N ALA A 197 5.65 6.32 7.76
CA ALA A 197 6.63 7.41 7.61
C ALA A 197 6.34 8.29 6.37
N ILE A 198 5.83 7.70 5.29
CA ILE A 198 5.44 8.44 4.08
C ILE A 198 4.13 9.20 4.31
N GLY A 199 3.10 8.50 4.77
CA GLY A 199 1.76 9.08 4.88
C GLY A 199 1.67 10.18 5.94
N GLU A 200 2.42 10.09 7.02
CA GLU A 200 2.50 11.06 8.10
C GLU A 200 3.45 12.24 7.80
N ASP A 201 4.24 12.17 6.73
CA ASP A 201 5.11 13.29 6.34
C ASP A 201 4.26 14.52 5.99
N PRO A 202 4.55 15.70 6.58
CA PRO A 202 3.77 16.93 6.35
C PRO A 202 3.68 17.36 4.87
N ARG A 203 4.61 16.91 4.04
CA ARG A 203 4.62 17.17 2.59
C ARG A 203 3.61 16.28 1.85
N VAL A 204 3.19 15.15 2.46
CA VAL A 204 2.30 14.15 1.86
C VAL A 204 0.92 14.18 2.51
N LEU A 205 0.80 13.82 3.79
CA LEU A 205 -0.45 13.71 4.55
C LEU A 205 -1.53 12.95 3.77
N LEU A 206 -1.24 11.71 3.38
CA LEU A 206 -2.16 10.84 2.67
C LEU A 206 -2.37 9.53 3.43
N PRO A 207 -3.58 8.96 3.38
CA PRO A 207 -3.82 7.62 3.91
C PRO A 207 -3.10 6.56 3.05
N GLN A 208 -2.78 5.41 3.67
CA GLN A 208 -1.96 4.38 3.07
C GLN A 208 -2.64 3.00 3.17
N MET A 209 -2.55 2.23 2.09
CA MET A 209 -2.92 0.82 2.05
C MET A 209 -1.66 -0.04 1.86
N VAL A 210 -1.44 -0.96 2.78
CA VAL A 210 -0.44 -2.03 2.64
C VAL A 210 -1.19 -3.33 2.40
N VAL A 211 -1.00 -3.87 1.20
CA VAL A 211 -1.70 -5.06 0.73
C VAL A 211 -0.79 -6.27 0.80
N GLN A 212 -1.35 -7.40 1.21
CA GLN A 212 -0.73 -8.71 1.22
C GLN A 212 -1.68 -9.75 0.66
N ASP A 213 -1.14 -10.68 -0.11
CA ASP A 213 -1.94 -11.73 -0.72
C ASP A 213 -2.57 -12.63 0.34
N GLY A 214 -3.88 -12.80 0.27
CA GLY A 214 -4.63 -13.72 1.10
C GLY A 214 -4.05 -15.14 1.00
N TYR A 215 -3.94 -15.86 2.11
CA TYR A 215 -3.29 -17.17 2.26
C TYR A 215 -1.79 -17.17 1.94
N PHE A 216 -1.35 -16.74 0.76
CA PHE A 216 0.03 -16.85 0.29
C PHE A 216 1.03 -16.03 1.11
N VAL A 217 0.61 -14.90 1.62
CA VAL A 217 1.42 -14.06 2.51
C VAL A 217 0.77 -13.98 3.88
N SER A 218 -0.55 -13.80 3.93
CA SER A 218 -1.29 -13.55 5.16
C SER A 218 -1.29 -14.73 6.15
N HIS A 219 -1.18 -15.98 5.67
CA HIS A 219 -1.25 -17.19 6.50
C HIS A 219 -0.02 -18.10 6.40
N ILE A 220 0.86 -17.93 5.42
CA ILE A 220 2.10 -18.70 5.34
C ILE A 220 3.16 -18.01 6.19
N ALA A 221 3.74 -18.78 7.12
CA ALA A 221 4.77 -18.27 8.01
C ALA A 221 6.12 -18.13 7.29
N GLY A 222 6.72 -16.97 7.44
CA GLY A 222 8.07 -16.63 7.01
C GLY A 222 8.91 -16.10 8.16
N GLU A 223 10.16 -15.85 7.91
CA GLU A 223 11.07 -15.21 8.86
C GLU A 223 10.84 -13.70 8.85
N VAL A 224 10.83 -13.09 10.04
CA VAL A 224 10.75 -11.65 10.26
C VAL A 224 11.84 -11.23 11.23
N ASP A 225 12.76 -10.40 10.78
CA ASP A 225 13.79 -9.80 11.60
C ASP A 225 13.21 -8.62 12.37
N MET A 226 13.22 -8.71 13.70
CA MET A 226 12.61 -7.72 14.59
C MET A 226 13.62 -6.64 14.97
N PRO A 227 13.32 -5.34 14.72
CA PRO A 227 14.18 -4.24 15.15
C PRO A 227 14.05 -3.98 16.66
N SER A 228 14.87 -3.08 17.20
CA SER A 228 14.58 -2.53 18.52
C SER A 228 13.48 -1.45 18.46
N ALA A 229 12.80 -1.21 19.58
CA ALA A 229 11.81 -0.14 19.68
C ALA A 229 12.43 1.24 19.39
N GLU A 230 13.65 1.48 19.91
CA GLU A 230 14.37 2.73 19.72
C GLU A 230 14.71 2.99 18.23
N GLN A 231 15.02 1.93 17.47
CA GLN A 231 15.22 2.06 16.02
C GLN A 231 13.93 2.51 15.34
N VAL A 232 12.79 1.94 15.71
CA VAL A 232 11.51 2.31 15.13
C VAL A 232 11.09 3.71 15.56
N ASP A 233 11.26 4.08 16.83
CA ASP A 233 10.90 5.41 17.35
C ASP A 233 11.76 6.53 16.72
N ALA A 234 13.02 6.23 16.39
CA ALA A 234 13.88 7.16 15.65
C ALA A 234 13.44 7.35 14.19
N TYR A 235 12.96 6.29 13.54
CA TYR A 235 12.47 6.31 12.17
C TYR A 235 11.04 6.86 12.05
N LEU A 236 10.18 6.53 13.02
CA LEU A 236 8.76 6.87 13.06
C LEU A 236 8.45 7.59 14.39
N PRO A 237 8.76 8.89 14.51
CA PRO A 237 8.48 9.65 15.72
C PRO A 237 6.97 9.75 16.01
N PRO A 238 6.56 10.20 17.20
CA PRO A 238 5.16 10.41 17.53
C PRO A 238 4.46 11.30 16.50
N TYR A 239 3.33 10.82 15.98
CA TYR A 239 2.58 11.50 14.93
C TYR A 239 1.99 12.83 15.40
N GLN A 240 2.08 13.84 14.58
CA GLN A 240 1.52 15.17 14.81
C GLN A 240 0.75 15.65 13.58
N LEU A 241 -0.58 15.65 13.64
CA LEU A 241 -1.40 16.24 12.59
C LEU A 241 -1.31 17.78 12.69
N PRO A 242 -0.99 18.50 11.60
CA PRO A 242 -0.87 19.97 11.61
C PRO A 242 -2.18 20.70 11.91
N PHE A 243 -3.34 20.07 11.66
CA PHE A 243 -4.68 20.66 11.79
C PHE A 243 -5.68 19.69 12.45
N PRO A 244 -5.43 19.25 13.69
CA PRO A 244 -6.33 18.34 14.39
C PRO A 244 -7.66 19.01 14.73
N LEU A 245 -8.74 18.22 14.83
CA LEU A 245 -9.98 18.70 15.45
C LEU A 245 -9.74 18.97 16.93
N ASP A 246 -9.58 20.23 17.27
CA ASP A 246 -9.34 20.71 18.64
C ASP A 246 -10.32 21.85 18.94
N PRO A 247 -11.18 21.73 19.96
CA PRO A 247 -12.12 22.80 20.32
C PRO A 247 -11.45 24.12 20.73
N ARG A 248 -10.17 24.10 21.09
CA ARG A 248 -9.38 25.29 21.39
C ARG A 248 -8.94 26.06 20.14
N HIS A 249 -8.82 25.34 19.00
CA HIS A 249 -8.46 25.85 17.68
C HIS A 249 -9.35 25.18 16.63
N PRO A 250 -10.63 25.60 16.53
CA PRO A 250 -11.60 24.89 15.73
C PRO A 250 -11.26 24.91 14.23
N VAL A 251 -11.24 23.75 13.63
CA VAL A 251 -11.12 23.54 12.18
C VAL A 251 -12.27 22.66 11.71
N SER A 252 -12.47 22.57 10.39
CA SER A 252 -13.49 21.71 9.79
C SER A 252 -12.82 20.80 8.76
N HIS A 253 -13.08 19.50 8.86
CA HIS A 253 -12.66 18.52 7.87
C HIS A 253 -13.83 18.14 6.97
N GLY A 254 -13.60 18.18 5.64
CA GLY A 254 -14.62 17.78 4.65
C GLY A 254 -15.88 18.66 4.60
N PRO A 255 -15.79 20.00 4.69
CA PRO A 255 -16.96 20.86 4.59
C PRO A 255 -17.58 20.79 3.19
N GLN A 256 -18.89 21.08 3.08
CA GLN A 256 -19.47 21.39 1.78
C GLN A 256 -18.95 22.74 1.30
N ILE A 257 -18.57 22.80 0.04
CA ILE A 257 -17.95 23.97 -0.59
C ILE A 257 -18.74 24.44 -1.80
N HIS A 258 -18.50 25.68 -2.21
CA HIS A 258 -19.02 26.19 -3.47
C HIS A 258 -18.30 25.54 -4.68
N PRO A 259 -18.96 25.39 -5.84
CA PRO A 259 -18.39 24.69 -7.01
C PRO A 259 -17.03 25.24 -7.46
N GLU A 260 -16.80 26.54 -7.35
CA GLU A 260 -15.54 27.20 -7.73
C GLU A 260 -14.34 26.81 -6.83
N GLN A 261 -14.59 26.30 -5.64
CA GLN A 261 -13.55 25.84 -4.70
C GLN A 261 -13.14 24.40 -4.97
N GLY A 262 -13.93 23.63 -5.70
CA GLY A 262 -13.69 22.22 -5.99
C GLY A 262 -12.39 21.97 -6.79
N PRO A 263 -12.21 22.60 -7.97
CA PRO A 263 -11.02 22.36 -8.79
C PRO A 263 -9.69 22.61 -8.09
N PRO A 264 -9.45 23.71 -7.34
CA PRO A 264 -8.21 23.89 -6.59
C PRO A 264 -7.94 22.77 -5.57
N LEU A 265 -8.96 22.35 -4.82
CA LEU A 265 -8.82 21.27 -3.82
C LEU A 265 -8.52 19.93 -4.46
N GLN A 266 -9.13 19.60 -5.61
CA GLN A 266 -8.80 18.40 -6.35
C GLN A 266 -7.37 18.43 -6.91
N LEU A 267 -6.92 19.60 -7.37
CA LEU A 267 -5.53 19.77 -7.80
C LEU A 267 -4.54 19.57 -6.65
N GLU A 268 -4.84 20.05 -5.45
CA GLU A 268 -4.01 19.81 -4.27
C GLU A 268 -3.92 18.31 -3.92
N ARG A 269 -5.05 17.58 -4.02
CA ARG A 269 -5.04 16.11 -3.83
C ARG A 269 -4.16 15.40 -4.87
N ALA A 270 -4.26 15.80 -6.14
CA ALA A 270 -3.44 15.24 -7.21
C ALA A 270 -1.95 15.52 -6.95
N ARG A 271 -1.61 16.76 -6.59
CA ARG A 271 -0.23 17.13 -6.24
C ARG A 271 0.31 16.35 -5.06
N ALA A 272 -0.47 16.15 -4.01
CA ALA A 272 -0.05 15.35 -2.87
C ALA A 272 0.37 13.92 -3.25
N MET A 273 -0.32 13.32 -4.23
CA MET A 273 0.04 12.02 -4.76
C MET A 273 1.36 12.06 -5.58
N GLU A 274 1.58 13.15 -6.33
CA GLU A 274 2.84 13.39 -7.04
C GLU A 274 3.99 13.68 -6.07
N ASP A 275 3.76 14.51 -5.07
CA ASP A 275 4.73 14.88 -4.04
C ASP A 275 5.13 13.65 -3.18
N ALA A 276 4.28 12.63 -3.09
CA ALA A 276 4.62 11.37 -2.42
C ALA A 276 5.75 10.60 -3.12
N ILE A 277 5.97 10.77 -4.42
CA ILE A 277 6.98 10.02 -5.18
C ILE A 277 8.40 10.23 -4.61
N PRO A 278 8.92 11.46 -4.49
CA PRO A 278 10.23 11.68 -3.87
C PRO A 278 10.28 11.27 -2.40
N ILE A 279 9.17 11.39 -1.66
CA ILE A 279 9.12 11.01 -0.24
C ILE A 279 9.15 9.49 -0.06
N ILE A 280 8.53 8.72 -0.94
CA ILE A 280 8.65 7.26 -0.96
C ILE A 280 10.13 6.85 -1.11
N ARG A 281 10.89 7.50 -2.00
CA ARG A 281 12.32 7.23 -2.17
C ARG A 281 13.10 7.58 -0.90
N GLU A 282 12.92 8.79 -0.40
CA GLU A 282 13.58 9.30 0.82
C GLU A 282 13.32 8.35 2.01
N LYS A 283 12.06 8.05 2.30
CA LYS A 283 11.71 7.20 3.46
C LYS A 283 12.14 5.75 3.28
N THR A 284 12.19 5.23 2.07
CA THR A 284 12.73 3.89 1.80
C THR A 284 14.24 3.84 1.99
N ASP A 285 14.97 4.89 1.60
CA ASP A 285 16.43 4.99 1.83
C ASP A 285 16.76 5.18 3.31
N GLU A 286 16.04 6.07 4.02
CA GLU A 286 16.16 6.22 5.48
C GLU A 286 15.88 4.89 6.21
N PHE A 287 14.87 4.13 5.75
CA PHE A 287 14.59 2.80 6.29
C PHE A 287 15.78 1.86 6.08
N ALA A 288 16.37 1.85 4.89
CA ALA A 288 17.55 1.02 4.61
C ALA A 288 18.75 1.38 5.46
N GLU A 289 18.97 2.66 5.73
CA GLU A 289 20.04 3.15 6.62
C GLU A 289 19.80 2.75 8.08
N GLN A 290 18.56 2.88 8.56
CA GLN A 290 18.18 2.62 9.95
C GLN A 290 18.14 1.12 10.29
N PHE A 291 17.65 0.28 9.37
CA PHE A 291 17.36 -1.14 9.65
C PHE A 291 18.28 -2.11 8.89
N GLY A 292 19.10 -1.62 7.98
CA GLY A 292 20.02 -2.46 7.18
C GLY A 292 19.34 -3.31 6.11
N ARG A 293 18.02 -3.21 5.94
CA ARG A 293 17.24 -3.90 4.92
C ARG A 293 16.88 -2.94 3.80
N ARG A 294 17.33 -3.26 2.58
CA ARG A 294 17.18 -2.39 1.42
C ARG A 294 16.10 -2.92 0.46
N TYR A 295 15.15 -2.08 0.14
CA TYR A 295 14.10 -2.34 -0.84
C TYR A 295 14.25 -1.43 -2.06
N PRO A 296 13.89 -1.89 -3.27
CA PRO A 296 13.65 -0.99 -4.40
C PRO A 296 12.55 0.01 -4.05
N HIS A 297 12.66 1.24 -4.56
CA HIS A 297 11.67 2.27 -4.26
C HIS A 297 10.27 1.91 -4.81
N PHE A 298 10.20 1.58 -6.10
CA PHE A 298 8.93 1.33 -6.80
C PHE A 298 8.89 0.03 -7.58
N VAL A 299 9.96 -0.29 -8.30
CA VAL A 299 10.04 -1.46 -9.19
C VAL A 299 11.25 -2.30 -8.80
N GLU A 300 11.02 -3.56 -8.50
CA GLU A 300 12.10 -4.53 -8.36
C GLU A 300 12.46 -5.08 -9.73
N GLU A 301 13.69 -4.81 -10.14
CA GLU A 301 14.27 -5.28 -11.40
C GLU A 301 15.03 -6.59 -11.15
N TYR A 302 14.57 -7.69 -11.72
CA TYR A 302 15.23 -8.98 -11.59
C TYR A 302 15.61 -9.53 -12.95
N MET A 303 16.92 -9.62 -13.22
CA MET A 303 17.50 -10.10 -14.49
C MET A 303 16.96 -9.36 -15.74
N LEU A 304 16.80 -8.03 -15.67
CA LEU A 304 16.27 -7.21 -16.75
C LEU A 304 17.36 -6.58 -17.64
N ASP A 305 18.62 -6.51 -17.21
CA ASP A 305 19.70 -5.76 -17.88
C ASP A 305 19.88 -6.11 -19.38
N ASP A 306 19.70 -7.39 -19.75
CA ASP A 306 19.84 -7.90 -21.11
C ASP A 306 18.58 -8.65 -21.58
N ALA A 307 17.45 -8.45 -20.89
CA ALA A 307 16.20 -9.15 -21.18
C ALA A 307 15.55 -8.63 -22.46
N GLU A 308 15.10 -9.53 -23.32
CA GLU A 308 14.25 -9.23 -24.47
C GLU A 308 12.76 -9.38 -24.14
N MET A 309 12.44 -10.14 -23.07
CA MET A 309 11.10 -10.36 -22.56
C MET A 309 11.06 -10.03 -21.07
N ALA A 310 9.91 -9.56 -20.57
CA ALA A 310 9.72 -9.31 -19.16
C ALA A 310 8.35 -9.79 -18.68
N ILE A 311 8.30 -10.24 -17.41
CA ILE A 311 7.06 -10.43 -16.68
C ILE A 311 6.91 -9.26 -15.72
N VAL A 312 5.79 -8.53 -15.83
CA VAL A 312 5.39 -7.48 -14.90
C VAL A 312 4.37 -8.06 -13.92
N ILE A 313 4.63 -7.93 -12.62
CA ILE A 313 3.83 -8.61 -11.59
C ILE A 313 3.79 -7.78 -10.29
N SER A 314 2.79 -8.00 -9.45
CA SER A 314 2.73 -7.54 -8.06
C SER A 314 2.34 -8.69 -7.13
N GLY A 315 2.50 -8.52 -5.81
CA GLY A 315 2.08 -9.50 -4.81
C GLY A 315 2.99 -10.71 -4.62
N GLY A 316 2.48 -11.70 -3.90
CA GLY A 316 3.23 -12.86 -3.41
C GLY A 316 3.68 -13.83 -4.50
N HIS A 317 2.93 -13.93 -5.60
CA HIS A 317 3.33 -14.78 -6.74
C HIS A 317 4.65 -14.34 -7.40
N ALA A 318 5.12 -13.12 -7.15
CA ALA A 318 6.43 -12.65 -7.59
C ALA A 318 7.58 -13.52 -7.09
N VAL A 319 7.44 -14.15 -5.93
CA VAL A 319 8.45 -15.07 -5.37
C VAL A 319 8.61 -16.29 -6.26
N THR A 320 7.50 -16.89 -6.71
CA THR A 320 7.50 -18.03 -7.66
C THR A 320 7.97 -17.59 -9.04
N CYS A 321 7.54 -16.41 -9.52
CA CYS A 321 7.98 -15.83 -10.78
C CYS A 321 9.51 -15.67 -10.82
N ARG A 322 10.14 -15.18 -9.74
CA ARG A 322 11.59 -15.07 -9.63
C ARG A 322 12.29 -16.43 -9.81
N ALA A 323 11.75 -17.49 -9.21
CA ALA A 323 12.28 -18.84 -9.37
C ALA A 323 12.16 -19.34 -10.83
N ALA A 324 11.03 -19.06 -11.47
CA ALA A 324 10.81 -19.41 -12.88
C ALA A 324 11.76 -18.64 -13.81
N VAL A 325 11.90 -17.33 -13.63
CA VAL A 325 12.84 -16.49 -14.40
C VAL A 325 14.27 -17.03 -14.29
N ARG A 326 14.75 -17.33 -13.08
CA ARG A 326 16.08 -17.92 -12.89
C ARG A 326 16.26 -19.19 -13.68
N ARG A 327 15.29 -20.12 -13.61
CA ARG A 327 15.33 -21.41 -14.34
C ARG A 327 15.33 -21.21 -15.85
N LEU A 328 14.54 -20.27 -16.35
CA LEU A 328 14.51 -19.94 -17.80
C LEU A 328 15.82 -19.32 -18.25
N ARG A 329 16.44 -18.47 -17.44
CA ARG A 329 17.76 -17.89 -17.71
C ARG A 329 18.87 -18.94 -17.75
N GLU A 330 18.82 -19.96 -16.92
CA GLU A 330 19.73 -21.12 -16.96
C GLU A 330 19.61 -21.90 -18.30
N GLN A 331 18.46 -21.81 -18.97
CA GLN A 331 18.22 -22.35 -20.31
C GLN A 331 18.60 -21.40 -21.46
N GLY A 332 19.16 -20.23 -21.14
CA GLY A 332 19.57 -19.22 -22.11
C GLY A 332 18.45 -18.30 -22.61
N ILE A 333 17.26 -18.36 -22.01
CA ILE A 333 16.11 -17.50 -22.38
C ILE A 333 16.28 -16.12 -21.76
N LYS A 334 16.31 -15.07 -22.58
CA LYS A 334 16.51 -13.67 -22.14
C LYS A 334 15.20 -13.08 -21.62
N ILE A 335 14.80 -13.48 -20.42
CA ILE A 335 13.62 -13.01 -19.73
C ILE A 335 13.99 -12.43 -18.36
N GLY A 336 13.26 -11.41 -17.89
CA GLY A 336 13.39 -10.82 -16.57
C GLY A 336 12.04 -10.59 -15.91
N MET A 337 12.04 -10.06 -14.71
CA MET A 337 10.84 -9.70 -13.94
C MET A 337 10.94 -8.25 -13.47
N ALA A 338 9.86 -7.48 -13.67
CA ALA A 338 9.60 -6.19 -13.05
C ALA A 338 8.47 -6.35 -12.04
N ARG A 339 8.80 -6.34 -10.74
CA ARG A 339 7.77 -6.38 -9.69
C ARG A 339 7.43 -4.97 -9.23
N LEU A 340 6.14 -4.62 -9.29
CA LEU A 340 5.63 -3.36 -8.76
C LEU A 340 5.42 -3.46 -7.26
N LEU A 341 6.05 -2.57 -6.49
CA LEU A 341 5.93 -2.48 -5.04
C LEU A 341 4.88 -1.46 -4.62
N TRP A 342 4.66 -0.44 -5.45
CA TRP A 342 3.61 0.57 -5.29
C TRP A 342 2.78 0.67 -6.56
N ILE A 343 1.47 0.74 -6.39
CA ILE A 343 0.50 0.90 -7.50
C ILE A 343 -0.08 2.32 -7.51
N ARG A 344 -0.03 3.01 -6.35
CA ARG A 344 -0.33 4.45 -6.24
C ARG A 344 0.64 5.10 -5.24
N PRO A 345 1.34 6.16 -5.66
CA PRO A 345 1.38 6.67 -7.04
C PRO A 345 1.91 5.62 -8.02
N PHE A 346 1.42 5.63 -9.27
CA PHE A 346 1.90 4.66 -10.26
C PHE A 346 3.31 5.03 -10.74
N PRO A 347 4.28 4.09 -10.70
CA PRO A 347 5.69 4.38 -10.95
C PRO A 347 6.04 4.41 -12.46
N THR A 348 5.44 5.34 -13.21
CA THR A 348 5.57 5.42 -14.65
C THR A 348 7.01 5.46 -15.12
N GLU A 349 7.82 6.37 -14.59
CA GLU A 349 9.22 6.54 -15.00
C GLU A 349 10.11 5.34 -14.63
N ASP A 350 9.88 4.78 -13.42
CA ASP A 350 10.62 3.60 -12.96
C ASP A 350 10.31 2.37 -13.81
N LEU A 351 9.05 2.17 -14.18
CA LEU A 351 8.64 1.08 -15.05
C LEU A 351 9.19 1.25 -16.47
N GLN A 352 9.12 2.46 -17.03
CA GLN A 352 9.72 2.76 -18.33
C GLN A 352 11.24 2.51 -18.34
N ARG A 353 11.92 2.86 -17.24
CA ARG A 353 13.36 2.60 -17.08
C ARG A 353 13.64 1.09 -16.98
N ALA A 354 12.90 0.38 -16.14
CA ALA A 354 13.06 -1.06 -15.93
C ALA A 354 12.84 -1.90 -17.19
N LEU A 355 11.92 -1.48 -18.06
CA LEU A 355 11.58 -2.17 -19.29
C LEU A 355 12.31 -1.63 -20.53
N ARG A 356 13.33 -0.78 -20.34
CA ARG A 356 14.13 -0.26 -21.46
C ARG A 356 14.86 -1.40 -22.15
N GLY A 357 14.65 -1.56 -23.46
CA GLY A 357 15.24 -2.62 -24.27
C GLY A 357 14.43 -3.91 -24.29
N VAL A 358 13.44 -4.07 -23.43
CA VAL A 358 12.48 -5.17 -23.49
C VAL A 358 11.60 -4.98 -24.73
N LYS A 359 11.40 -6.07 -25.47
CA LYS A 359 10.60 -6.08 -26.71
C LYS A 359 9.17 -6.57 -26.48
N VAL A 360 8.98 -7.45 -25.50
CA VAL A 360 7.66 -8.01 -25.16
C VAL A 360 7.53 -8.07 -23.63
N ALA A 361 6.42 -7.52 -23.09
CA ALA A 361 6.09 -7.56 -21.68
C ALA A 361 4.76 -8.29 -21.44
N GLY A 362 4.76 -9.24 -20.51
CA GLY A 362 3.57 -9.92 -20.04
C GLY A 362 3.18 -9.44 -18.65
N VAL A 363 1.97 -8.92 -18.49
CA VAL A 363 1.45 -8.47 -17.19
C VAL A 363 0.67 -9.60 -16.54
N VAL A 364 1.10 -10.03 -15.35
CA VAL A 364 0.36 -11.05 -14.57
C VAL A 364 -0.72 -10.37 -13.75
N GLU A 365 -1.93 -10.83 -13.92
CA GLU A 365 -3.15 -10.27 -13.35
C GLU A 365 -3.80 -11.27 -12.41
N THR A 366 -3.67 -11.05 -11.11
CA THR A 366 -4.44 -11.76 -10.09
C THR A 366 -5.68 -10.91 -9.73
N ASN A 367 -6.33 -10.36 -10.75
CA ASN A 367 -7.48 -9.45 -10.59
C ASN A 367 -8.34 -9.45 -11.85
N LEU A 368 -9.56 -8.95 -11.74
CA LEU A 368 -10.50 -8.84 -12.84
C LEU A 368 -10.88 -7.39 -13.12
N GLY A 369 -10.64 -6.95 -14.35
CA GLY A 369 -11.13 -5.68 -14.89
C GLY A 369 -12.30 -5.90 -15.85
N LEU A 370 -13.45 -6.35 -15.34
CA LEU A 370 -14.60 -6.73 -16.14
C LEU A 370 -15.05 -5.59 -17.06
N GLY A 371 -15.09 -5.88 -18.38
CA GLY A 371 -15.46 -4.90 -19.41
C GLY A 371 -14.36 -3.87 -19.73
N GLY A 372 -13.17 -4.02 -19.20
CA GLY A 372 -12.01 -3.20 -19.55
C GLY A 372 -11.57 -3.38 -21.00
N ALA A 373 -10.77 -2.43 -21.53
CA ALA A 373 -10.37 -2.38 -22.94
C ALA A 373 -9.59 -3.62 -23.41
N SER A 374 -8.88 -4.29 -22.51
CA SER A 374 -8.11 -5.51 -22.79
C SER A 374 -8.87 -6.80 -22.53
N TYR A 375 -10.10 -6.72 -22.05
CA TYR A 375 -10.87 -7.87 -21.53
C TYR A 375 -10.09 -8.68 -20.47
N GLY A 376 -9.23 -8.01 -19.70
CA GLY A 376 -8.31 -8.61 -18.75
C GLY A 376 -8.26 -7.86 -17.44
N GLY A 377 -7.09 -7.84 -16.83
CA GLY A 377 -6.88 -7.26 -15.53
C GLY A 377 -6.81 -5.73 -15.50
N ILE A 378 -6.75 -5.21 -14.30
CA ILE A 378 -6.70 -3.77 -14.01
C ILE A 378 -5.26 -3.24 -14.18
N LEU A 379 -4.28 -4.03 -13.76
CA LEU A 379 -2.87 -3.61 -13.74
C LEU A 379 -2.32 -3.37 -15.15
N SER A 380 -2.69 -4.19 -16.11
CA SER A 380 -2.26 -4.06 -17.51
C SER A 380 -2.70 -2.74 -18.17
N LEU A 381 -3.80 -2.15 -17.71
CA LEU A 381 -4.26 -0.84 -18.19
C LEU A 381 -3.27 0.26 -17.77
N ASP A 382 -2.87 0.27 -16.49
CA ASP A 382 -1.89 1.23 -15.98
C ASP A 382 -0.51 1.02 -16.62
N VAL A 383 -0.06 -0.24 -16.73
CA VAL A 383 1.21 -0.61 -17.38
C VAL A 383 1.23 -0.17 -18.84
N THR A 384 0.18 -0.49 -19.61
CA THR A 384 0.07 -0.10 -21.02
C THR A 384 0.07 1.41 -21.16
N THR A 385 -0.68 2.13 -20.33
CA THR A 385 -0.73 3.60 -20.36
C THR A 385 0.65 4.19 -20.06
N ALA A 386 1.34 3.70 -19.05
CA ALA A 386 2.69 4.16 -18.68
C ALA A 386 3.67 3.94 -19.85
N LEU A 387 3.65 2.76 -20.46
CA LEU A 387 4.53 2.44 -21.59
C LEU A 387 4.16 3.20 -22.87
N TYR A 388 2.88 3.50 -23.09
CA TYR A 388 2.46 4.31 -24.24
C TYR A 388 3.01 5.74 -24.18
N GLN A 389 3.21 6.29 -23.00
CA GLN A 389 3.79 7.63 -22.78
C GLN A 389 5.32 7.64 -22.93
N ALA A 390 5.99 6.46 -22.97
CA ALA A 390 7.44 6.41 -23.13
C ALA A 390 7.87 6.94 -24.50
N SER A 391 9.00 7.64 -24.54
CA SER A 391 9.67 8.01 -25.78
C SER A 391 10.50 6.84 -26.32
N GLY A 392 10.49 6.64 -27.65
CA GLY A 392 11.29 5.60 -28.32
C GLY A 392 10.55 4.27 -28.51
N GLU A 393 11.31 3.17 -28.58
CA GLU A 393 10.76 1.82 -28.74
C GLU A 393 10.01 1.39 -27.50
N ARG A 394 8.89 0.72 -27.70
CA ARG A 394 8.00 0.24 -26.65
C ARG A 394 7.83 -1.27 -26.77
N PRO A 395 7.77 -2.00 -25.66
CA PRO A 395 7.46 -3.42 -25.72
C PRO A 395 6.04 -3.66 -26.24
N LEU A 396 5.83 -4.76 -26.90
CA LEU A 396 4.49 -5.34 -27.07
C LEU A 396 3.98 -5.75 -25.70
N VAL A 397 2.71 -5.54 -25.40
CA VAL A 397 2.11 -5.87 -24.09
C VAL A 397 1.00 -6.89 -24.27
N THR A 398 1.00 -7.93 -23.45
CA THR A 398 -0.10 -8.88 -23.28
C THR A 398 -0.35 -9.14 -21.78
N SER A 399 -1.54 -9.55 -21.41
CA SER A 399 -1.87 -9.91 -20.01
C SER A 399 -2.01 -11.41 -19.86
N PHE A 400 -1.76 -11.87 -18.63
CA PHE A 400 -1.97 -13.25 -18.18
C PHE A 400 -2.85 -13.25 -16.94
N MET A 401 -4.10 -13.67 -17.09
CA MET A 401 -5.01 -13.88 -15.97
C MET A 401 -4.59 -15.16 -15.24
N ALA A 402 -4.09 -15.01 -14.02
CA ALA A 402 -3.53 -16.13 -13.25
C ALA A 402 -3.75 -15.95 -11.75
N GLY A 403 -3.91 -17.03 -11.02
CA GLY A 403 -4.04 -17.00 -9.56
C GLY A 403 -5.38 -16.49 -9.04
N LEU A 404 -6.40 -16.38 -9.90
CA LEU A 404 -7.75 -15.97 -9.48
C LEU A 404 -8.36 -17.00 -8.52
N GLY A 405 -9.15 -16.52 -7.55
CA GLY A 405 -9.77 -17.38 -6.55
C GLY A 405 -8.78 -18.06 -5.61
N GLY A 406 -7.55 -17.56 -5.50
CA GLY A 406 -6.49 -18.15 -4.67
C GLY A 406 -5.82 -19.37 -5.27
N GLU A 407 -5.97 -19.59 -6.56
CA GLU A 407 -5.21 -20.62 -7.26
C GLU A 407 -3.71 -20.30 -7.22
N THR A 408 -2.90 -21.35 -7.07
CA THR A 408 -1.44 -21.20 -7.10
C THR A 408 -0.97 -21.00 -8.53
N VAL A 409 0.02 -20.13 -8.72
CA VAL A 409 0.72 -19.97 -10.01
C VAL A 409 2.08 -20.66 -9.92
N PRO A 410 2.19 -21.95 -10.30
CA PRO A 410 3.43 -22.71 -10.21
C PRO A 410 4.45 -22.24 -11.27
N VAL A 411 5.70 -22.66 -11.10
CA VAL A 411 6.80 -22.34 -12.04
C VAL A 411 6.46 -22.72 -13.49
N SER A 412 5.76 -23.84 -13.70
CA SER A 412 5.34 -24.30 -15.04
C SER A 412 4.41 -23.32 -15.78
N GLU A 413 3.55 -22.60 -15.04
CA GLU A 413 2.69 -21.59 -15.65
C GLU A 413 3.48 -20.35 -16.06
N PHE A 414 4.46 -19.93 -15.28
CA PHE A 414 5.39 -18.88 -15.67
C PHE A 414 6.25 -19.30 -16.90
N GLU A 415 6.64 -20.57 -16.97
CA GLU A 415 7.32 -21.11 -18.16
C GLU A 415 6.40 -21.07 -19.39
N TRP A 416 5.13 -21.40 -19.23
CA TRP A 416 4.12 -21.29 -20.28
C TRP A 416 3.92 -19.82 -20.72
N MET A 417 3.82 -18.88 -19.79
CA MET A 417 3.75 -17.43 -20.08
C MET A 417 4.98 -16.98 -20.87
N ALA A 418 6.18 -17.40 -20.46
CA ALA A 418 7.42 -17.10 -21.17
C ALA A 418 7.43 -17.64 -22.60
N ALA A 419 6.89 -18.85 -22.82
CA ALA A 419 6.74 -19.41 -24.16
C ALA A 419 5.81 -18.56 -25.06
N LYS A 420 4.70 -18.03 -24.49
CA LYS A 420 3.80 -17.10 -25.20
C LYS A 420 4.49 -15.78 -25.54
N LEU A 421 5.30 -15.23 -24.61
CA LEU A 421 6.10 -14.05 -24.87
C LEU A 421 7.15 -14.30 -25.97
N GLY A 422 7.81 -15.46 -25.98
CA GLY A 422 8.74 -15.87 -27.01
C GLY A 422 8.08 -15.93 -28.41
N GLN A 423 6.88 -16.50 -28.49
CA GLN A 423 6.09 -16.52 -29.73
C GLN A 423 5.74 -15.09 -30.20
N ALA A 424 5.38 -14.19 -29.29
CA ALA A 424 5.09 -12.80 -29.61
C ALA A 424 6.36 -12.07 -30.10
N LEU A 425 7.50 -12.34 -29.49
CA LEU A 425 8.81 -11.80 -29.89
C LEU A 425 9.18 -12.23 -31.31
N GLU A 426 9.03 -13.53 -31.64
CA GLU A 426 9.31 -14.06 -33.00
C GLU A 426 8.38 -13.49 -34.07
N ARG A 427 7.08 -13.34 -33.73
CA ARG A 427 6.08 -12.81 -34.67
C ARG A 427 6.12 -11.29 -34.84
N GLY A 428 6.70 -10.56 -33.86
CA GLY A 428 6.59 -9.11 -33.77
C GLY A 428 5.17 -8.60 -33.48
N SER A 429 4.31 -9.46 -32.92
CA SER A 429 2.92 -9.12 -32.54
C SER A 429 2.38 -10.07 -31.47
N VAL A 430 1.50 -9.58 -30.60
CA VAL A 430 0.79 -10.42 -29.62
C VAL A 430 -0.37 -11.16 -30.29
N GLU A 431 -0.59 -12.40 -29.90
CA GLU A 431 -1.69 -13.21 -30.41
C GLU A 431 -3.04 -12.74 -29.84
N LYS A 432 -3.05 -12.49 -28.54
CA LYS A 432 -4.20 -12.01 -27.78
C LYS A 432 -3.78 -10.89 -26.82
N ALA A 433 -4.68 -9.98 -26.55
CA ALA A 433 -4.47 -8.97 -25.51
C ALA A 433 -4.42 -9.60 -24.11
N THR A 434 -5.17 -10.69 -23.91
CA THR A 434 -5.27 -11.39 -22.63
C THR A 434 -5.32 -12.90 -22.84
N HIS A 435 -4.51 -13.61 -22.07
CA HIS A 435 -4.49 -15.07 -21.96
C HIS A 435 -5.04 -15.50 -20.60
N TRP A 436 -5.80 -16.60 -20.58
CA TRP A 436 -6.30 -17.20 -19.34
C TRP A 436 -5.46 -18.44 -19.02
N VAL A 437 -4.60 -18.31 -18.03
CA VAL A 437 -3.66 -19.37 -17.62
C VAL A 437 -4.43 -20.55 -17.05
N GLY A 438 -4.08 -21.77 -17.48
CA GLY A 438 -4.79 -22.99 -17.09
C GLY A 438 -6.07 -23.30 -17.88
N PHE A 439 -6.54 -22.38 -18.75
CA PHE A 439 -7.74 -22.58 -19.57
C PHE A 439 -7.44 -22.60 -21.10
N GLU A 440 -6.19 -22.43 -21.50
CA GLU A 440 -5.73 -22.44 -22.89
C GLU A 440 -4.72 -23.55 -23.18
#